data_f6930455ef409a79c68ea4c116354a8e
#
_entry.id   f6930455ef409a79c68ea4c116354a8e
#
_cell.length_a   1.000
_cell.length_b   1.000
_cell.length_c   1.000
_cell.angle_alpha   90.00
_cell.angle_beta   90.00
_cell.angle_gamma   90.00
#
_symmetry.space_group_name_H-M   'P 1'
#
loop_
_entity.id
_entity.type
_entity.pdbx_description
1 polymer ?
#
loop_
_entity_poly.entity_id
_entity_poly.type
_entity_poly.pdbx_seq_one_letter_code
_entity_poly.pdbx_strand_id
1 'polypeptide(L)'
;MINKLYENCYFYILKEESSIPWLKIFTQKPYKELSDCDALTQEKVLQAMLITEKTMLEYYQPAKVNIAMFGNYVPHLHIHVMARFRNDSHFPEPMWGMKQREGLLHLPSFETFVTILKEKLSKLE
;
A
#
# COMPACT_ATOMS: atom_id res chain seq x y z
N MET A 1 -3.29 -19.77 0.16
CA MET A 1 -4.47 -18.93 -0.07
C MET A 1 -4.14 -17.47 0.19
N ILE A 2 -4.46 -16.59 -0.75
CA ILE A 2 -4.17 -15.16 -0.62
C ILE A 2 -5.30 -14.49 0.16
N ASN A 3 -4.94 -13.78 1.22
CA ASN A 3 -5.90 -13.03 2.02
C ASN A 3 -5.99 -11.59 1.51
N LYS A 4 -7.03 -11.32 0.72
CA LYS A 4 -7.25 -9.98 0.17
C LYS A 4 -7.94 -9.11 1.20
N LEU A 5 -7.36 -7.96 1.52
CA LEU A 5 -7.96 -7.00 2.45
C LEU A 5 -9.17 -6.31 1.80
N TYR A 6 -9.12 -6.10 0.50
CA TYR A 6 -10.17 -5.46 -0.27
C TYR A 6 -10.04 -5.86 -1.72
N GLU A 7 -11.15 -5.92 -2.46
CA GLU A 7 -11.10 -6.09 -3.91
C GLU A 7 -12.36 -5.56 -4.58
N ASN A 8 -12.19 -5.17 -5.83
CA ASN A 8 -13.29 -4.87 -6.75
C ASN A 8 -12.89 -5.41 -8.12
N CYS A 9 -13.62 -5.04 -9.17
CA CYS A 9 -13.32 -5.58 -10.51
C CYS A 9 -12.03 -5.00 -11.13
N TYR A 10 -11.43 -3.98 -10.52
CA TYR A 10 -10.24 -3.32 -11.06
C TYR A 10 -8.96 -3.73 -10.34
N PHE A 11 -9.01 -3.92 -9.02
CA PHE A 11 -7.82 -4.17 -8.23
C PHE A 11 -8.15 -4.96 -6.95
N TYR A 12 -7.10 -5.44 -6.29
CA TYR A 12 -7.21 -6.00 -4.95
C TYR A 12 -6.01 -5.55 -4.12
N ILE A 13 -6.16 -5.59 -2.81
CA ILE A 13 -5.16 -5.11 -1.87
C ILE A 13 -4.73 -6.23 -0.94
N LEU A 14 -3.41 -6.40 -0.81
CA LEU A 14 -2.81 -7.35 0.13
C LEU A 14 -1.98 -6.61 1.16
N LYS A 15 -1.84 -7.20 2.33
CA LYS A 15 -0.92 -6.72 3.36
C LYS A 15 0.45 -7.34 3.13
N GLU A 16 1.50 -6.53 3.23
CA GLU A 16 2.86 -7.03 3.32
C GLU A 16 3.20 -7.19 4.81
N GLU A 17 3.73 -8.35 5.21
CA GLU A 17 4.16 -8.57 6.60
C GLU A 17 5.41 -7.74 6.89
N SER A 18 5.30 -6.81 7.84
CA SER A 18 6.36 -5.89 8.18
C SER A 18 6.05 -5.24 9.51
N SER A 19 7.05 -4.61 10.11
CA SER A 19 6.87 -3.83 11.33
C SER A 19 6.14 -2.51 11.07
N ILE A 20 6.08 -2.08 9.81
CA ILE A 20 5.34 -0.87 9.42
C ILE A 20 4.04 -1.25 8.70
N PRO A 21 3.03 -0.35 8.70
CA PRO A 21 1.86 -0.54 7.84
C PRO A 21 2.30 -0.50 6.38
N TRP A 22 2.02 -1.58 5.65
CA TRP A 22 2.51 -1.74 4.29
C TRP A 22 1.46 -2.51 3.49
N LEU A 23 0.89 -1.85 2.48
CA LEU A 23 -0.10 -2.46 1.60
C LEU A 23 0.44 -2.53 0.18
N LYS A 24 -0.09 -3.50 -0.58
CA LYS A 24 0.21 -3.66 -2.00
C LYS A 24 -1.10 -3.68 -2.76
N ILE A 25 -1.23 -2.82 -3.76
CA ILE A 25 -2.42 -2.72 -4.61
C ILE A 25 -2.07 -3.37 -5.95
N PHE A 26 -2.73 -4.48 -6.26
CA PHE A 26 -2.53 -5.22 -7.52
C PHE A 26 -3.69 -4.97 -8.46
N THR A 27 -3.42 -4.89 -9.76
CA THR A 27 -4.49 -4.89 -10.77
C THR A 27 -5.08 -6.30 -10.85
N GLN A 28 -6.40 -6.42 -11.16
CA GLN A 28 -7.03 -7.74 -11.31
C GLN A 28 -6.43 -8.51 -12.49
N LYS A 29 -6.28 -7.85 -13.66
CA LYS A 29 -5.56 -8.44 -14.77
C LYS A 29 -4.06 -8.27 -14.54
N PRO A 30 -3.24 -9.25 -14.93
CA PRO A 30 -1.79 -9.20 -14.66
C PRO A 30 -1.06 -8.29 -15.66
N TYR A 31 -1.42 -7.02 -15.68
CA TYR A 31 -0.69 -6.04 -16.49
C TYR A 31 0.75 -5.94 -15.99
N LYS A 32 1.68 -5.76 -16.91
CA LYS A 32 3.09 -5.57 -16.55
C LYS A 32 3.38 -4.14 -16.16
N GLU A 33 2.90 -3.18 -16.96
CA GLU A 33 3.16 -1.76 -16.75
C GLU A 33 1.86 -0.98 -16.52
N LEU A 34 1.97 0.14 -15.84
CA LEU A 34 0.82 1.01 -15.61
C LEU A 34 0.19 1.47 -16.94
N SER A 35 1.02 1.80 -17.91
CA SER A 35 0.54 2.26 -19.22
C SER A 35 -0.15 1.17 -20.05
N ASP A 36 0.02 -0.11 -19.69
CA ASP A 36 -0.67 -1.22 -20.36
C ASP A 36 -2.13 -1.33 -19.93
N CYS A 37 -2.48 -0.75 -18.77
CA CYS A 37 -3.83 -0.84 -18.24
C CYS A 37 -4.81 -0.04 -19.09
N ASP A 38 -6.06 -0.51 -19.18
CA ASP A 38 -7.10 0.32 -19.80
C ASP A 38 -7.28 1.59 -18.95
N ALA A 39 -7.89 2.63 -19.56
CA ALA A 39 -8.00 3.95 -18.92
C ALA A 39 -8.74 3.90 -17.59
N LEU A 40 -9.79 3.10 -17.49
CA LEU A 40 -10.59 3.03 -16.27
C LEU A 40 -9.81 2.34 -15.15
N THR A 41 -9.07 1.27 -15.46
CA THR A 41 -8.22 0.60 -14.47
C THR A 41 -7.13 1.54 -13.96
N GLN A 42 -6.49 2.31 -14.87
CA GLN A 42 -5.51 3.32 -14.47
C GLN A 42 -6.11 4.30 -13.47
N GLU A 43 -7.29 4.83 -13.80
CA GLU A 43 -7.96 5.79 -12.93
C GLU A 43 -8.27 5.20 -11.55
N LYS A 44 -8.85 4.01 -11.51
CA LYS A 44 -9.25 3.38 -10.24
C LYS A 44 -8.07 3.01 -9.37
N VAL A 45 -7.00 2.51 -9.97
CA VAL A 45 -5.79 2.13 -9.25
C VAL A 45 -5.11 3.36 -8.66
N LEU A 46 -5.02 4.45 -9.43
CA LEU A 46 -4.40 5.69 -8.94
C LEU A 46 -5.26 6.35 -7.85
N GLN A 47 -6.58 6.30 -7.98
CA GLN A 47 -7.48 6.78 -6.91
C GLN A 47 -7.30 5.96 -5.64
N ALA A 48 -7.19 4.63 -5.77
CA ALA A 48 -6.96 3.76 -4.62
C ALA A 48 -5.63 4.07 -3.93
N MET A 49 -4.59 4.34 -4.72
CA MET A 49 -3.28 4.73 -4.20
C MET A 49 -3.38 6.00 -3.36
N LEU A 50 -4.04 7.03 -3.89
CA LEU A 50 -4.19 8.30 -3.19
C LEU A 50 -5.04 8.17 -1.92
N ILE A 51 -6.11 7.40 -1.98
CA ILE A 51 -6.97 7.16 -0.81
C ILE A 51 -6.19 6.41 0.27
N THR A 52 -5.41 5.41 -0.12
CA THR A 52 -4.61 4.63 0.82
C THR A 52 -3.56 5.52 1.49
N GLU A 53 -2.84 6.33 0.70
CA GLU A 53 -1.87 7.28 1.22
C GLU A 53 -2.51 8.23 2.23
N LYS A 54 -3.61 8.87 1.82
CA LYS A 54 -4.29 9.85 2.66
C LYS A 54 -4.80 9.22 3.96
N THR A 55 -5.34 8.01 3.88
CA THR A 55 -5.84 7.30 5.06
C THR A 55 -4.69 6.96 6.01
N MET A 56 -3.54 6.54 5.49
CA MET A 56 -2.35 6.31 6.32
C MET A 56 -1.89 7.58 7.01
N LEU A 57 -1.86 8.70 6.27
CA LEU A 57 -1.44 9.99 6.83
C LEU A 57 -2.37 10.42 7.98
N GLU A 58 -3.66 10.27 7.79
CA GLU A 58 -4.65 10.69 8.79
C GLU A 58 -4.66 9.78 10.02
N TYR A 59 -4.60 8.47 9.79
CA TYR A 59 -4.76 7.49 10.86
C TYR A 59 -3.48 7.29 11.68
N TYR A 60 -2.34 7.08 11.02
CA TYR A 60 -1.08 6.78 11.69
C TYR A 60 -0.23 7.99 11.99
N GLN A 61 -0.46 9.10 11.30
CA GLN A 61 0.34 10.33 11.41
C GLN A 61 1.84 10.02 11.28
N PRO A 62 2.24 9.33 10.19
CA PRO A 62 3.64 8.94 10.01
C PRO A 62 4.52 10.12 9.63
N ALA A 63 5.84 9.93 9.66
CA ALA A 63 6.79 10.93 9.19
C ALA A 63 6.68 11.11 7.67
N LYS A 64 6.34 10.04 6.95
CA LYS A 64 6.24 10.05 5.48
C LYS A 64 5.43 8.83 5.03
N VAL A 65 4.81 8.91 3.87
CA VAL A 65 4.30 7.73 3.16
C VAL A 65 5.19 7.54 1.94
N ASN A 66 5.73 6.34 1.77
CA ASN A 66 6.49 5.97 0.58
C ASN A 66 5.60 5.18 -0.36
N ILE A 67 5.72 5.45 -1.66
CA ILE A 67 4.99 4.74 -2.71
C ILE A 67 6.01 4.25 -3.71
N ALA A 68 5.89 2.99 -4.12
CA ALA A 68 6.83 2.39 -5.06
C ALA A 68 6.16 1.35 -5.94
N MET A 69 6.65 1.24 -7.18
CA MET A 69 6.23 0.22 -8.14
C MET A 69 7.49 -0.37 -8.76
N PHE A 70 7.69 -1.67 -8.60
CA PHE A 70 8.86 -2.35 -9.16
C PHE A 70 8.45 -3.44 -10.16
N GLY A 71 7.94 -4.57 -9.66
CA GLY A 71 7.54 -5.69 -10.51
C GLY A 71 8.69 -6.39 -11.21
N ASN A 72 9.92 -6.29 -10.69
CA ASN A 72 11.10 -6.88 -11.31
C ASN A 72 11.13 -8.40 -11.19
N TYR A 73 10.67 -8.93 -10.05
CA TYR A 73 10.60 -10.37 -9.83
C TYR A 73 9.29 -10.96 -10.34
N VAL A 74 8.19 -10.29 -10.03
CA VAL A 74 6.86 -10.72 -10.47
C VAL A 74 6.31 -9.61 -11.36
N PRO A 75 6.23 -9.82 -12.69
CA PRO A 75 5.83 -8.77 -13.62
C PRO A 75 4.32 -8.57 -13.66
N HIS A 76 3.72 -8.41 -12.51
CA HIS A 76 2.31 -8.08 -12.30
C HIS A 76 2.29 -6.76 -11.55
N LEU A 77 1.79 -5.72 -12.19
CA LEU A 77 1.77 -4.35 -11.66
C LEU A 77 1.18 -4.33 -10.25
N HIS A 78 1.95 -3.78 -9.32
CA HIS A 78 1.45 -3.53 -7.97
C HIS A 78 2.11 -2.31 -7.38
N ILE A 79 1.35 -1.61 -6.55
CA ILE A 79 1.79 -0.37 -5.91
C ILE A 79 1.98 -0.64 -4.43
N HIS A 80 3.20 -0.41 -3.95
CA HIS A 80 3.51 -0.46 -2.51
C HIS A 80 3.16 0.89 -1.90
N VAL A 81 2.42 0.87 -0.80
CA VAL A 81 2.12 2.08 -0.03
C VAL A 81 2.53 1.80 1.42
N MET A 82 3.48 2.55 1.93
CA MET A 82 4.15 2.27 3.20
C MET A 82 4.14 3.49 4.10
N ALA A 83 3.63 3.34 5.32
CA ALA A 83 3.72 4.40 6.32
C ALA A 83 5.09 4.30 7.00
N ARG A 84 5.85 5.41 6.99
CA ARG A 84 7.22 5.44 7.51
C ARG A 84 7.29 6.30 8.76
N PHE A 85 8.10 5.85 9.71
CA PHE A 85 8.24 6.50 11.01
C PHE A 85 9.73 6.72 11.29
N ARG A 86 10.05 7.83 11.96
CA ARG A 86 11.46 8.16 12.24
C ARG A 86 12.19 7.08 13.02
N ASN A 87 11.45 6.32 13.82
CA ASN A 87 12.01 5.21 14.61
C ASN A 87 11.72 3.83 14.02
N ASP A 88 11.28 3.75 12.75
CA ASP A 88 11.15 2.44 12.12
C ASP A 88 12.54 1.88 11.78
N SER A 89 12.58 0.59 11.43
CA SER A 89 13.85 -0.14 11.31
C SER A 89 14.81 0.40 10.25
N HIS A 90 14.29 1.08 9.23
CA HIS A 90 15.10 1.48 8.07
C HIS A 90 15.19 3.00 7.87
N PHE A 91 14.29 3.78 8.47
CA PHE A 91 14.24 5.23 8.22
C PHE A 91 15.60 5.89 8.50
N PRO A 92 16.11 6.79 7.65
CA PRO A 92 15.45 7.40 6.50
C PRO A 92 15.63 6.63 5.18
N GLU A 93 16.19 5.43 5.24
CA GLU A 93 16.37 4.59 4.05
C GLU A 93 15.04 3.97 3.64
N PRO A 94 14.87 3.61 2.34
CA PRO A 94 13.69 2.87 1.95
C PRO A 94 13.69 1.48 2.58
N MET A 95 12.53 0.82 2.64
CA MET A 95 12.43 -0.50 3.26
C MET A 95 13.24 -1.59 2.53
N TRP A 96 13.68 -1.33 1.30
CA TRP A 96 14.58 -2.21 0.54
C TRP A 96 16.04 -1.89 0.78
N GLY A 97 16.32 -0.87 1.57
CA GLY A 97 17.69 -0.44 1.87
C GLY A 97 18.26 -1.14 3.09
N MET A 98 19.25 -0.50 3.70
CA MET A 98 19.97 -1.07 4.85
C MET A 98 19.23 -0.76 6.14
N LYS A 99 19.07 -1.78 6.98
CA LYS A 99 18.47 -1.65 8.31
C LYS A 99 19.32 -0.70 9.18
N GLN A 100 18.63 0.21 9.86
CA GLN A 100 19.28 1.25 10.68
C GLN A 100 19.17 0.97 12.18
N ARG A 101 18.14 0.25 12.62
CA ARG A 101 17.86 -0.02 14.05
C ARG A 101 16.84 -1.14 14.17
N GLU A 102 16.53 -1.57 15.39
CA GLU A 102 15.51 -2.62 15.59
C GLU A 102 14.12 -2.18 15.18
N GLY A 103 13.78 -0.91 15.40
CA GLY A 103 12.51 -0.38 14.93
C GLY A 103 11.30 -0.88 15.71
N LEU A 104 11.30 -0.71 17.02
CA LEU A 104 10.15 -1.08 17.84
C LEU A 104 9.13 0.04 17.78
N LEU A 105 7.97 -0.25 17.18
CA LEU A 105 6.90 0.72 16.98
C LEU A 105 5.68 0.36 17.81
N HIS A 106 5.03 1.39 18.38
CA HIS A 106 3.76 1.25 19.08
C HIS A 106 2.69 1.95 18.25
N LEU A 107 2.04 1.17 17.38
CA LEU A 107 1.09 1.71 16.40
C LEU A 107 -0.35 1.41 16.82
N PRO A 108 -1.30 2.27 16.42
CA PRO A 108 -2.72 1.95 16.62
C PRO A 108 -3.13 0.74 15.77
N SER A 109 -4.31 0.20 16.03
CA SER A 109 -4.78 -1.05 15.44
C SER A 109 -4.78 -1.05 13.92
N PHE A 110 -4.14 -2.04 13.33
CA PHE A 110 -4.14 -2.24 11.89
C PHE A 110 -5.54 -2.59 11.38
N GLU A 111 -6.28 -3.39 12.13
CA GLU A 111 -7.65 -3.79 11.75
C GLU A 111 -8.57 -2.60 11.68
N THR A 112 -8.43 -1.64 12.58
CA THR A 112 -9.21 -0.40 12.56
C THR A 112 -8.86 0.42 11.31
N PHE A 113 -7.57 0.51 10.99
CA PHE A 113 -7.11 1.17 9.76
C PHE A 113 -7.77 0.54 8.53
N VAL A 114 -7.76 -0.78 8.44
CA VAL A 114 -8.34 -1.51 7.31
C VAL A 114 -9.84 -1.22 7.19
N THR A 115 -10.56 -1.19 8.30
CA THR A 115 -11.99 -0.89 8.31
C THR A 115 -12.26 0.50 7.73
N ILE A 116 -11.48 1.50 8.17
CA ILE A 116 -11.61 2.88 7.67
C ILE A 116 -11.29 2.93 6.17
N LEU A 117 -10.21 2.27 5.76
CA LEU A 117 -9.79 2.25 4.37
C LEU A 117 -10.84 1.62 3.47
N LYS A 118 -11.39 0.47 3.87
CA LYS A 118 -12.43 -0.22 3.10
C LYS A 118 -13.65 0.67 2.86
N GLU A 119 -14.07 1.39 3.89
CA GLU A 119 -15.21 2.29 3.77
C GLU A 119 -14.94 3.38 2.72
N LYS A 120 -13.74 3.97 2.77
CA LYS A 120 -13.36 5.01 1.81
C LYS A 120 -13.25 4.46 0.39
N LEU A 121 -12.65 3.28 0.23
CA LEU A 121 -12.50 2.65 -1.08
C LEU A 121 -13.85 2.26 -1.69
N SER A 122 -14.81 1.84 -0.88
CA SER A 122 -16.13 1.43 -1.37
C SER A 122 -16.87 2.60 -2.03
N LYS A 123 -16.51 3.83 -1.71
CA LYS A 123 -17.13 5.03 -2.29
C LYS A 123 -16.61 5.36 -3.69
N LEU A 124 -15.57 4.66 -4.15
CA LEU A 124 -15.03 4.81 -5.51
C LEU A 124 -15.91 4.16 -6.58
N GLU A 125 -16.83 3.31 -6.18
CA GLU A 125 -17.64 2.53 -7.11
C GLU A 125 -18.97 3.17 -7.43
#